data_d415bf9eef97d9c36bd55d9b131de39f
#
_entry.id   d415bf9eef97d9c36bd55d9b131de39f
#
_cell.length_a   1.000
_cell.length_b   1.000
_cell.length_c   1.000
_cell.angle_alpha   90.00
_cell.angle_beta   90.00
_cell.angle_gamma   90.00
#
_symmetry.space_group_name_H-M   'P 1'
#
loop_
_entity.id
_entity.type
_entity.pdbx_description
1 polymer ?
#
loop_
_entity_poly.entity_id
_entity_poly.type
_entity_poly.pdbx_seq_one_letter_code
_entity_poly.pdbx_strand_id
1 'polypeptide(L)'
;MLIWIPVDGNDEKNSRIVPQFEALQWALVDFDEGEVQSVKFYKSRDDLGGEWVDFIILANKFENYIDYMNEGMMVLVVREEKSIEDIMEAYKFKELDEIGL
;
A
#
# COMPACT_ATOMS: atom_id res chain seq x y z
N MET A 1 -8.16 -8.53 4.57
CA MET A 1 -8.07 -7.50 3.51
C MET A 1 -6.61 -7.21 3.22
N LEU A 2 -6.21 -7.29 1.96
CA LEU A 2 -4.82 -7.15 1.56
C LEU A 2 -4.55 -5.77 0.97
N ILE A 3 -3.48 -5.16 1.43
CA ILE A 3 -3.10 -3.78 1.11
C ILE A 3 -1.66 -3.76 0.59
N TRP A 4 -1.45 -3.13 -0.57
CA TRP A 4 -0.18 -3.12 -1.30
C TRP A 4 0.46 -1.74 -1.23
N ILE A 5 1.70 -1.66 -0.75
CA ILE A 5 2.39 -0.37 -0.50
C ILE A 5 3.80 -0.39 -1.07
N PRO A 6 4.17 0.53 -1.97
CA PRO A 6 5.55 0.63 -2.45
C PRO A 6 6.45 1.26 -1.38
N VAL A 7 7.54 0.60 -1.05
CA VAL A 7 8.43 1.02 0.04
C VAL A 7 9.90 0.93 -0.36
N ASP A 8 10.76 1.55 0.44
CA ASP A 8 12.19 1.66 0.17
C ASP A 8 13.04 0.60 0.86
N GLY A 9 12.43 -0.40 1.45
CA GLY A 9 13.15 -1.46 2.12
C GLY A 9 12.24 -2.61 2.54
N ASN A 10 12.79 -3.53 3.32
CA ASN A 10 12.07 -4.73 3.76
C ASN A 10 11.98 -4.84 5.29
N ASP A 11 12.05 -3.72 5.98
CA ASP A 11 11.92 -3.64 7.43
C ASP A 11 10.57 -3.02 7.77
N GLU A 12 9.73 -3.77 8.49
CA GLU A 12 8.39 -3.31 8.86
C GLU A 12 8.39 -1.99 9.63
N LYS A 13 9.40 -1.74 10.45
CA LYS A 13 9.46 -0.54 11.28
C LYS A 13 10.11 0.66 10.60
N ASN A 14 11.09 0.41 9.74
CA ASN A 14 11.92 1.47 9.18
C ASN A 14 11.66 1.77 7.71
N SER A 15 10.98 0.88 6.98
CA SER A 15 10.66 1.13 5.58
C SER A 15 9.63 2.26 5.47
N ARG A 16 9.81 3.07 4.44
CA ARG A 16 8.94 4.22 4.17
C ARG A 16 8.33 4.11 2.80
N ILE A 17 7.13 4.65 2.65
CA ILE A 17 6.47 4.72 1.36
C ILE A 17 7.27 5.62 0.41
N VAL A 18 7.37 5.17 -0.84
CA VAL A 18 8.02 5.92 -1.92
C VAL A 18 7.14 5.86 -3.16
N PRO A 19 7.36 6.75 -4.15
CA PRO A 19 6.68 6.62 -5.44
C PRO A 19 6.98 5.25 -6.05
N GLN A 20 6.06 4.72 -6.83
CA GLN A 20 6.15 3.36 -7.38
C GLN A 20 7.47 3.11 -8.11
N PHE A 21 7.94 4.08 -8.89
CA PHE A 21 9.17 3.91 -9.67
C PHE A 21 10.43 3.90 -8.81
N GLU A 22 10.33 4.29 -7.54
CA GLU A 22 11.45 4.24 -6.60
C GLU A 22 11.36 3.04 -5.65
N ALA A 23 10.34 2.22 -5.78
CA ALA A 23 10.13 1.10 -4.87
C ALA A 23 11.25 0.08 -4.96
N LEU A 24 11.89 -0.22 -3.84
CA LEU A 24 12.87 -1.30 -3.71
C LEU A 24 12.18 -2.60 -3.32
N GLN A 25 11.06 -2.47 -2.61
CA GLN A 25 10.22 -3.58 -2.18
C GLN A 25 8.78 -3.11 -2.20
N TRP A 26 7.87 -4.06 -2.07
CA TRP A 26 6.45 -3.79 -1.89
C TRP A 26 6.00 -4.49 -0.61
N ALA A 27 5.35 -3.75 0.26
CA ALA A 27 4.77 -4.32 1.47
C ALA A 27 3.36 -4.82 1.19
N LEU A 28 3.08 -6.05 1.57
CA LEU A 28 1.74 -6.61 1.56
C LEU A 28 1.26 -6.68 2.99
N VAL A 29 0.29 -5.85 3.33
CA VAL A 29 -0.26 -5.78 4.68
C VAL A 29 -1.58 -6.52 4.69
N ASP A 30 -1.71 -7.50 5.59
CA ASP A 30 -2.97 -8.16 5.86
C ASP A 30 -3.61 -7.44 7.04
N PHE A 31 -4.74 -6.79 6.78
CA PHE A 31 -5.48 -6.02 7.79
C PHE A 31 -6.85 -6.63 7.97
N ASP A 32 -7.17 -7.04 9.20
CA ASP A 32 -8.43 -7.67 9.49
C ASP A 32 -8.85 -7.36 10.94
N GLU A 33 -10.16 -7.24 11.14
CA GLU A 33 -10.73 -6.96 12.45
C GLU A 33 -10.13 -5.72 13.12
N GLY A 34 -9.82 -4.71 12.32
CA GLY A 34 -9.27 -3.45 12.82
C GLY A 34 -7.80 -3.47 13.17
N GLU A 35 -7.08 -4.54 12.83
CA GLU A 35 -5.68 -4.70 13.19
C GLU A 35 -4.84 -5.25 12.03
N VAL A 36 -3.56 -4.89 12.02
CA VAL A 36 -2.57 -5.47 11.11
C VAL A 36 -2.25 -6.88 11.59
N GLN A 37 -2.51 -7.86 10.74
CA GLN A 37 -2.25 -9.27 11.06
C GLN A 37 -0.83 -9.67 10.66
N SER A 38 -0.36 -9.17 9.50
CA SER A 38 0.99 -9.47 9.02
C SER A 38 1.45 -8.42 8.03
N VAL A 39 2.77 -8.29 7.90
CA VAL A 39 3.40 -7.47 6.86
C VAL A 39 4.46 -8.34 6.20
N LYS A 40 4.34 -8.52 4.89
CA LYS A 40 5.30 -9.28 4.09
C LYS A 40 5.85 -8.40 3.00
N PHE A 41 7.05 -8.70 2.53
CA PHE A 41 7.72 -7.90 1.51
C PHE A 41 7.98 -8.71 0.25
N TYR A 42 7.75 -8.09 -0.90
CA TYR A 42 7.92 -8.70 -2.21
C TYR A 42 8.63 -7.72 -3.14
N LYS A 43 9.33 -8.23 -4.12
CA LYS A 43 10.00 -7.38 -5.11
C LYS A 43 9.05 -6.90 -6.19
N SER A 44 8.01 -7.68 -6.50
CA SER A 44 7.02 -7.32 -7.51
C SER A 44 5.71 -8.05 -7.24
N ARG A 45 4.65 -7.62 -7.92
CA ARG A 45 3.34 -8.27 -7.84
C ARG A 45 3.36 -9.70 -8.39
N ASP A 46 4.25 -9.98 -9.33
CA ASP A 46 4.38 -11.33 -9.88
C ASP A 46 4.70 -12.36 -8.80
N ASP A 47 5.37 -11.91 -7.73
CA ASP A 47 5.74 -12.77 -6.62
C ASP A 47 4.55 -13.16 -5.73
N LEU A 48 3.40 -12.50 -5.90
CA LEU A 48 2.19 -12.80 -5.13
C LEU A 48 1.46 -14.07 -5.59
N GLY A 49 1.81 -14.60 -6.74
CA GLY A 49 1.19 -15.84 -7.23
C GLY A 49 -0.30 -15.71 -7.54
N GLY A 50 -0.75 -14.54 -7.96
CA GLY A 50 -2.14 -14.33 -8.34
C GLY A 50 -3.07 -13.98 -7.18
N GLU A 51 -2.54 -13.70 -6.00
CA GLU A 51 -3.34 -13.31 -4.85
C GLU A 51 -4.03 -11.98 -5.10
N TRP A 52 -5.30 -11.87 -4.70
CA TRP A 52 -6.11 -10.67 -4.89
C TRP A 52 -5.74 -9.61 -3.85
N VAL A 53 -5.46 -8.38 -4.32
CA VAL A 53 -5.17 -7.24 -3.46
C VAL A 53 -6.36 -6.29 -3.49
N ASP A 54 -6.83 -5.87 -2.33
CA ASP A 54 -8.01 -5.02 -2.20
C ASP A 54 -7.70 -3.53 -2.35
N PHE A 55 -6.56 -3.10 -1.80
CA PHE A 55 -6.16 -1.70 -1.81
C PHE A 55 -4.71 -1.54 -2.26
N ILE A 56 -4.45 -0.44 -2.93
CA ILE A 56 -3.07 0.04 -3.11
C ILE A 56 -2.97 1.43 -2.48
N ILE A 57 -1.87 1.68 -1.77
CA ILE A 57 -1.61 2.98 -1.15
C ILE A 57 -0.41 3.60 -1.84
N LEU A 58 -0.60 4.79 -2.39
CA LEU A 58 0.42 5.51 -3.17
C LEU A 58 1.00 6.69 -2.40
N ALA A 59 2.22 7.06 -2.75
CA ALA A 59 2.91 8.17 -2.12
C ALA A 59 2.31 9.52 -2.53
N ASN A 60 1.78 9.63 -3.75
CA ASN A 60 1.16 10.88 -4.21
C ASN A 60 0.14 10.60 -5.32
N LYS A 61 -0.73 11.58 -5.55
CA LYS A 61 -1.85 11.46 -6.50
C LYS A 61 -1.46 11.63 -7.96
N PHE A 62 -0.21 11.92 -8.24
CA PHE A 62 0.25 12.13 -9.61
C PHE A 62 0.81 10.86 -10.24
N GLU A 63 0.91 9.79 -9.47
CA GLU A 63 1.37 8.49 -9.96
C GLU A 63 0.30 7.81 -10.81
N ASN A 64 0.72 6.87 -11.64
CA ASN A 64 -0.22 6.09 -12.45
C ASN A 64 -1.01 5.13 -11.55
N TYR A 65 -2.31 5.33 -11.48
CA TYR A 65 -3.22 4.51 -10.67
C TYR A 65 -4.31 3.82 -11.48
N ILE A 66 -4.46 4.19 -12.74
CA ILE A 66 -5.57 3.70 -13.58
C ILE A 66 -5.55 2.18 -13.71
N ASP A 67 -4.38 1.59 -13.90
CA ASP A 67 -4.26 0.13 -14.06
C ASP A 67 -4.75 -0.60 -12.80
N TYR A 68 -4.48 -0.06 -11.63
CA TYR A 68 -4.93 -0.66 -10.38
C TYR A 68 -6.45 -0.58 -10.24
N MET A 69 -7.03 0.54 -10.62
CA MET A 69 -8.48 0.69 -10.62
C MET A 69 -9.15 -0.27 -11.58
N ASN A 70 -8.54 -0.46 -12.76
CA ASN A 70 -9.05 -1.39 -13.77
C ASN A 70 -9.01 -2.83 -13.28
N GLU A 71 -8.09 -3.15 -12.37
CA GLU A 71 -8.02 -4.47 -11.73
C GLU A 71 -8.98 -4.62 -10.56
N GLY A 72 -9.71 -3.57 -10.21
CA GLY A 72 -10.68 -3.61 -9.14
C GLY A 72 -10.14 -3.22 -7.76
N MET A 73 -8.94 -2.68 -7.70
CA MET A 73 -8.38 -2.19 -6.43
C MET A 73 -8.89 -0.79 -6.11
N MET A 74 -9.06 -0.51 -4.83
CA MET A 74 -9.27 0.86 -4.37
C MET A 74 -7.91 1.53 -4.21
N VAL A 75 -7.79 2.77 -4.66
CA VAL A 75 -6.53 3.52 -4.61
C VAL A 75 -6.63 4.58 -3.53
N LEU A 76 -5.70 4.52 -2.58
CA LEU A 76 -5.58 5.51 -1.50
C LEU A 76 -4.24 6.21 -1.62
N VAL A 77 -4.17 7.45 -1.15
CA VAL A 77 -2.95 8.26 -1.20
C VAL A 77 -2.69 8.82 0.18
N VAL A 78 -1.45 8.74 0.62
CA VAL A 78 -1.04 9.29 1.91
C VAL A 78 -1.08 10.83 1.87
N ARG A 79 -1.30 11.45 3.03
CA ARG A 79 -1.22 12.89 3.19
C ARG A 79 0.18 13.29 3.69
N GLU A 80 0.55 12.78 4.87
CA GLU A 80 1.86 13.04 5.48
C GLU A 80 2.52 11.76 5.99
N GLU A 81 1.77 10.67 6.04
CA GLU A 81 2.24 9.40 6.55
C GLU A 81 3.40 8.88 5.70
N LYS A 82 4.40 8.31 6.35
CA LYS A 82 5.59 7.76 5.68
C LYS A 82 5.89 6.33 6.08
N SER A 83 5.75 5.98 7.36
CA SER A 83 5.99 4.63 7.83
C SER A 83 4.78 3.75 7.60
N ILE A 84 5.00 2.45 7.53
CA ILE A 84 3.89 1.48 7.41
C ILE A 84 2.94 1.62 8.59
N GLU A 85 3.47 1.78 9.80
CA GLU A 85 2.65 1.94 11.00
C GLU A 85 1.73 3.16 10.90
N ASP A 86 2.28 4.32 10.52
CA ASP A 86 1.48 5.54 10.38
C ASP A 86 0.44 5.41 9.28
N ILE A 87 0.81 4.78 8.18
CA ILE A 87 -0.11 4.55 7.05
C ILE A 87 -1.28 3.67 7.48
N MET A 88 -1.00 2.59 8.20
CA MET A 88 -2.06 1.68 8.61
C MET A 88 -2.95 2.29 9.70
N GLU A 89 -2.39 3.14 10.56
CA GLU A 89 -3.19 3.88 11.52
C GLU A 89 -4.13 4.85 10.78
N ALA A 90 -3.61 5.59 9.81
CA ALA A 90 -4.43 6.50 9.01
C ALA A 90 -5.50 5.75 8.21
N TYR A 91 -5.15 4.58 7.67
CA TYR A 91 -6.12 3.72 6.98
C TYR A 91 -7.27 3.32 7.92
N LYS A 92 -6.94 2.89 9.13
CA LYS A 92 -7.91 2.47 10.12
C LYS A 92 -8.91 3.59 10.46
N PHE A 93 -8.42 4.82 10.56
CA PHE A 93 -9.26 5.98 10.89
C PHE A 93 -9.78 6.74 9.69
N LYS A 94 -9.60 6.19 8.48
CA LYS A 94 -10.09 6.77 7.22
C LYS A 94 -9.53 8.16 6.95
N GLU A 95 -8.26 8.34 7.27
CA GLU A 95 -7.56 9.61 7.09
C GLU A 95 -6.73 9.69 5.81
N LEU A 96 -6.68 8.63 5.01
CA LEU A 96 -6.03 8.65 3.70
C LEU A 96 -7.00 9.18 2.65
N ASP A 97 -6.44 9.80 1.62
CA ASP A 97 -7.26 10.32 0.52
C ASP A 97 -7.61 9.18 -0.45
N GLU A 98 -8.88 9.09 -0.83
CA GLU A 98 -9.32 8.11 -1.82
C GLU A 98 -9.34 8.74 -3.20
N ILE A 99 -8.77 8.04 -4.19
CA ILE A 99 -8.85 8.46 -5.58
C ILE A 99 -9.99 7.70 -6.23
N GLY A 100 -10.97 8.45 -6.74
CA GLY A 100 -12.11 7.91 -7.46
C GLY A 100 -12.22 8.52 -8.84
N LEU A 101 -12.85 7.81 -9.74
CA LEU A 101 -13.18 8.32 -11.07
C LEU A 101 -14.58 8.94 -11.07
#